data_1750a751f98b94e30952a97b5168bc00
#
_entry.id   1750a751f98b94e30952a97b5168bc00
#
_cell.length_a   1.000
_cell.length_b   1.000
_cell.length_c   1.000
_cell.angle_alpha   90.00
_cell.angle_beta   90.00
_cell.angle_gamma   90.00
#
_symmetry.space_group_name_H-M   'P 1'
#
loop_
_entity.id
_entity.type
_entity.pdbx_description
1 polymer ?
#
loop_
_entity_poly.entity_id
_entity_poly.type
_entity_poly.pdbx_seq_one_letter_code
_entity_poly.pdbx_strand_id
1 'polypeptide(L)'
;MGLLDLLKQYATPGASPTGDVFGHFDTVASQASPKDLGRGVAAALRSNATPSLGQTIGNLFGQSNPEQKAGVLNEILQSMGGAGLASAGGGVMGRILGTGAQGPATAITPAQAAQVSPSDISSIAASAEQHDGSIVDRLGSFYAQHPTLVKTLGVAALGAVMSHMGGSQRM
;
A
#
# COMPACT_ATOMS: atom_id res chain seq x y z
N MET A 1 -24.84 5.81 14.16
CA MET A 1 -24.64 4.57 13.39
C MET A 1 -23.37 3.90 13.88
N GLY A 2 -23.45 2.61 14.17
CA GLY A 2 -22.26 1.85 14.62
C GLY A 2 -21.36 1.46 13.46
N LEU A 3 -20.06 1.21 13.74
CA LEU A 3 -19.08 0.71 12.76
C LEU A 3 -19.61 -0.50 11.98
N LEU A 4 -20.29 -1.42 12.66
CA LEU A 4 -20.86 -2.63 12.05
C LEU A 4 -21.97 -2.33 11.03
N ASP A 5 -22.82 -1.34 11.29
CA ASP A 5 -23.88 -0.96 10.35
C ASP A 5 -23.30 -0.31 9.10
N LEU A 6 -22.28 0.49 9.29
CA LEU A 6 -21.53 1.14 8.22
C LEU A 6 -20.81 0.11 7.34
N LEU A 7 -20.13 -0.85 7.94
CA LEU A 7 -19.44 -1.92 7.21
C LEU A 7 -20.42 -2.85 6.47
N LYS A 8 -21.61 -3.15 7.05
CA LYS A 8 -22.66 -3.94 6.39
C LYS A 8 -23.16 -3.30 5.10
N GLN A 9 -23.24 -1.97 5.06
CA GLN A 9 -23.64 -1.23 3.86
C GLN A 9 -22.70 -1.49 2.68
N TYR A 10 -21.39 -1.62 2.96
CA TYR A 10 -20.37 -1.90 1.91
C TYR A 10 -20.19 -3.39 1.63
N ALA A 11 -20.59 -4.27 2.54
CA ALA A 11 -20.51 -5.71 2.36
C ALA A 11 -21.63 -6.29 1.46
N THR A 12 -22.60 -5.48 1.07
CA THR A 12 -23.70 -5.91 0.20
C THR A 12 -23.26 -5.85 -1.27
N PRO A 13 -23.22 -6.98 -2.02
CA PRO A 13 -22.86 -6.99 -3.43
C PRO A 13 -23.79 -6.09 -4.24
N GLY A 14 -23.25 -5.15 -5.01
CA GLY A 14 -24.02 -4.24 -5.85
C GLY A 14 -24.49 -2.96 -5.16
N ALA A 15 -24.21 -2.74 -3.89
CA ALA A 15 -24.43 -1.46 -3.26
C ALA A 15 -23.41 -0.44 -3.81
N SER A 16 -23.88 0.48 -4.63
CA SER A 16 -23.09 1.68 -4.95
C SER A 16 -22.92 2.48 -3.66
N PRO A 17 -21.71 2.91 -3.32
CA PRO A 17 -21.50 3.73 -2.13
C PRO A 17 -22.21 5.09 -2.35
N THR A 18 -23.43 5.18 -1.83
CA THR A 18 -24.20 6.42 -1.81
C THR A 18 -23.89 7.13 -0.51
N GLY A 19 -23.01 8.13 -0.55
CA GLY A 19 -22.67 8.92 0.63
C GLY A 19 -21.21 9.37 0.64
N ASP A 20 -20.81 10.00 1.73
CA ASP A 20 -19.44 10.44 1.97
C ASP A 20 -18.52 9.24 2.29
N VAL A 21 -18.05 8.55 1.24
CA VAL A 21 -17.15 7.40 1.35
C VAL A 21 -15.87 7.76 2.10
N PHE A 22 -15.38 8.99 1.95
CA PHE A 22 -14.18 9.46 2.65
C PHE A 22 -14.42 9.61 4.15
N GLY A 23 -15.55 10.20 4.56
CA GLY A 23 -15.93 10.31 5.97
C GLY A 23 -16.22 8.95 6.60
N HIS A 24 -16.84 8.04 5.85
CA HIS A 24 -17.05 6.65 6.29
C HIS A 24 -15.72 5.94 6.48
N PHE A 25 -14.77 6.10 5.56
CA PHE A 25 -13.44 5.53 5.69
C PHE A 25 -12.70 6.10 6.91
N ASP A 26 -12.79 7.40 7.20
CA ASP A 26 -12.18 8.01 8.39
C ASP A 26 -12.73 7.38 9.68
N THR A 27 -14.05 7.17 9.72
CA THR A 27 -14.70 6.52 10.87
C THR A 27 -14.20 5.08 11.03
N VAL A 28 -14.10 4.33 9.93
CA VAL A 28 -13.57 2.96 9.94
C VAL A 28 -12.10 2.95 10.35
N ALA A 29 -11.28 3.80 9.75
CA ALA A 29 -9.84 3.87 10.03
C ALA A 29 -9.51 4.26 11.48
N SER A 30 -10.37 5.09 12.11
CA SER A 30 -10.19 5.50 13.50
C SER A 30 -10.62 4.44 14.52
N GLN A 31 -11.54 3.54 14.15
CA GLN A 31 -12.11 2.53 15.06
C GLN A 31 -11.59 1.11 14.78
N ALA A 32 -11.10 0.84 13.58
CA ALA A 32 -10.55 -0.46 13.21
C ALA A 32 -9.16 -0.68 13.81
N SER A 33 -8.81 -1.95 14.05
CA SER A 33 -7.44 -2.27 14.38
C SER A 33 -6.52 -2.02 13.18
N PRO A 34 -5.25 -1.61 13.37
CA PRO A 34 -4.29 -1.44 12.28
C PRO A 34 -4.14 -2.72 11.43
N LYS A 35 -4.30 -3.88 12.05
CA LYS A 35 -4.22 -5.18 11.38
C LYS A 35 -5.42 -5.41 10.44
N ASP A 36 -6.62 -5.08 10.87
CA ASP A 36 -7.82 -5.26 10.06
C ASP A 36 -7.85 -4.25 8.91
N LEU A 37 -7.45 -3.01 9.19
CA LEU A 37 -7.30 -2.00 8.17
C LEU A 37 -6.23 -2.41 7.14
N GLY A 38 -5.09 -2.94 7.58
CA GLY A 38 -4.04 -3.46 6.71
C GLY A 38 -4.52 -4.57 5.78
N ARG A 39 -5.32 -5.51 6.31
CA ARG A 39 -5.95 -6.57 5.50
C ARG A 39 -6.92 -6.00 4.47
N GLY A 40 -7.75 -5.03 4.87
CA GLY A 40 -8.67 -4.34 3.97
C GLY A 40 -7.93 -3.64 2.83
N VAL A 41 -6.87 -2.91 3.14
CA VAL A 41 -6.01 -2.24 2.14
C VAL A 41 -5.34 -3.26 1.22
N ALA A 42 -4.75 -4.33 1.76
CA ALA A 42 -4.14 -5.40 0.97
C ALA A 42 -5.15 -6.07 0.03
N ALA A 43 -6.38 -6.30 0.50
CA ALA A 43 -7.45 -6.86 -0.32
C ALA A 43 -7.88 -5.90 -1.44
N ALA A 44 -7.96 -4.60 -1.15
CA ALA A 44 -8.23 -3.59 -2.16
C ALA A 44 -7.11 -3.54 -3.22
N LEU A 45 -5.85 -3.61 -2.81
CA LEU A 45 -4.70 -3.66 -3.73
C LEU A 45 -4.70 -4.89 -4.66
N ARG A 46 -5.32 -6.00 -4.23
CA ARG A 46 -5.50 -7.22 -5.04
C ARG A 46 -6.79 -7.22 -5.86
N SER A 47 -7.68 -6.27 -5.63
CA SER A 47 -8.99 -6.25 -6.27
C SER A 47 -8.93 -5.64 -7.68
N ASN A 48 -9.86 -6.06 -8.54
CA ASN A 48 -10.05 -5.45 -9.86
C ASN A 48 -10.62 -4.01 -9.79
N ALA A 49 -10.96 -3.53 -8.60
CA ALA A 49 -11.41 -2.15 -8.37
C ALA A 49 -10.26 -1.14 -8.34
N THR A 50 -9.02 -1.63 -8.24
CA THR A 50 -7.79 -0.82 -8.29
C THR A 50 -6.98 -1.15 -9.55
N PRO A 51 -6.18 -0.22 -10.06
CA PRO A 51 -5.15 -0.53 -11.05
C PRO A 51 -4.18 -1.61 -10.54
N SER A 52 -3.29 -2.11 -11.41
CA SER A 52 -2.26 -3.06 -10.98
C SER A 52 -1.47 -2.55 -9.76
N LEU A 53 -0.96 -3.48 -8.95
CA LEU A 53 -0.19 -3.13 -7.74
C LEU A 53 0.90 -2.09 -8.06
N GLY A 54 1.68 -2.32 -9.11
CA GLY A 54 2.74 -1.40 -9.51
C GLY A 54 2.22 0.02 -9.76
N GLN A 55 1.15 0.17 -10.53
CA GLN A 55 0.55 1.48 -10.81
C GLN A 55 0.00 2.14 -9.54
N THR A 56 -0.68 1.38 -8.71
CA THR A 56 -1.24 1.88 -7.46
C THR A 56 -0.14 2.35 -6.51
N ILE A 57 0.91 1.56 -6.33
CA ILE A 57 2.05 1.93 -5.50
C ILE A 57 2.81 3.12 -6.10
N GLY A 58 2.98 3.18 -7.42
CA GLY A 58 3.57 4.36 -8.10
C GLY A 58 2.82 5.66 -7.81
N ASN A 59 1.49 5.62 -7.88
CA ASN A 59 0.64 6.78 -7.57
C ASN A 59 0.74 7.19 -6.10
N LEU A 60 0.66 6.23 -5.17
CA LEU A 60 0.80 6.49 -3.73
C LEU A 60 2.18 7.04 -3.40
N PHE A 61 3.22 6.48 -3.99
CA PHE A 61 4.59 6.92 -3.81
C PHE A 61 4.81 8.36 -4.30
N GLY A 62 4.19 8.73 -5.43
CA GLY A 62 4.24 10.10 -5.93
C GLY A 62 3.66 11.14 -4.97
N GLN A 63 2.69 10.73 -4.15
CA GLN A 63 2.01 11.58 -3.17
C GLN A 63 2.59 11.45 -1.76
N SER A 64 3.53 10.53 -1.56
CA SER A 64 4.17 10.28 -0.27
C SER A 64 5.28 11.30 0.03
N ASN A 65 5.46 11.61 1.31
CA ASN A 65 6.61 12.37 1.77
C ASN A 65 7.90 11.49 1.75
N PRO A 66 9.11 12.07 1.90
CA PRO A 66 10.36 11.31 1.82
C PRO A 66 10.46 10.15 2.82
N GLU A 67 9.92 10.31 4.04
CA GLU A 67 9.92 9.26 5.07
C GLU A 67 9.03 8.08 4.66
N GLN A 68 7.84 8.38 4.14
CA GLN A 68 6.91 7.37 3.64
C GLN A 68 7.47 6.64 2.42
N LYS A 69 8.14 7.36 1.52
CA LYS A 69 8.85 6.78 0.38
C LYS A 69 9.94 5.80 0.84
N ALA A 70 10.73 6.19 1.83
CA ALA A 70 11.74 5.32 2.43
C ALA A 70 11.09 4.08 3.07
N GLY A 71 9.97 4.25 3.77
CA GLY A 71 9.21 3.16 4.36
C GLY A 71 8.79 2.11 3.34
N VAL A 72 8.14 2.53 2.24
CA VAL A 72 7.73 1.64 1.13
C VAL A 72 8.92 0.87 0.56
N LEU A 73 10.01 1.56 0.26
CA LEU A 73 11.22 0.94 -0.28
C LEU A 73 11.87 -0.04 0.70
N ASN A 74 11.84 0.26 1.99
CA ASN A 74 12.36 -0.64 3.03
C ASN A 74 11.49 -1.90 3.19
N GLU A 75 10.15 -1.80 3.06
CA GLU A 75 9.28 -2.98 3.03
C GLU A 75 9.59 -3.88 1.83
N ILE A 76 9.80 -3.28 0.66
CA ILE A 76 10.21 -4.02 -0.54
C ILE A 76 11.61 -4.62 -0.37
N LEU A 77 12.55 -3.87 0.19
CA LEU A 77 13.91 -4.35 0.47
C LEU A 77 13.91 -5.58 1.40
N GLN A 78 13.06 -5.58 2.42
CA GLN A 78 12.90 -6.72 3.33
C GLN A 78 12.30 -7.94 2.62
N SER A 79 11.43 -7.74 1.64
CA SER A 79 10.79 -8.82 0.88
C SER A 79 11.75 -9.43 -0.15
N MET A 80 12.42 -8.60 -0.94
CA MET A 80 13.26 -9.03 -2.06
C MET A 80 14.75 -9.16 -1.74
N GLY A 81 15.17 -8.55 -0.66
CA GLY A 81 16.60 -8.34 -0.37
C GLY A 81 17.26 -7.28 -1.26
N GLY A 82 18.47 -6.87 -0.93
CA GLY A 82 19.17 -5.79 -1.65
C GLY A 82 19.47 -6.13 -3.12
N ALA A 83 19.87 -7.37 -3.39
CA ALA A 83 20.16 -7.83 -4.76
C ALA A 83 18.87 -7.85 -5.63
N GLY A 84 17.75 -8.33 -5.09
CA GLY A 84 16.46 -8.34 -5.77
C GLY A 84 15.98 -6.91 -6.07
N LEU A 85 16.06 -6.01 -5.10
CA LEU A 85 15.68 -4.61 -5.26
C LEU A 85 16.58 -3.89 -6.29
N ALA A 86 17.89 -4.13 -6.26
CA ALA A 86 18.82 -3.58 -7.25
C ALA A 86 18.50 -4.06 -8.67
N SER A 87 18.17 -5.34 -8.81
CA SER A 87 17.78 -5.92 -10.10
C SER A 87 16.45 -5.35 -10.61
N ALA A 88 15.44 -5.23 -9.75
CA ALA A 88 14.12 -4.72 -10.10
C ALA A 88 14.12 -3.21 -10.41
N GLY A 89 14.89 -2.44 -9.67
CA GLY A 89 14.97 -0.98 -9.80
C GLY A 89 16.04 -0.48 -10.80
N GLY A 90 16.77 -1.39 -11.42
CA GLY A 90 17.78 -1.06 -12.41
C GLY A 90 18.84 -0.09 -11.88
N GLY A 91 19.32 0.82 -12.76
CA GLY A 91 20.44 1.73 -12.45
C GLY A 91 20.19 2.70 -11.29
N VAL A 92 18.95 3.06 -10.99
CA VAL A 92 18.60 3.96 -9.88
C VAL A 92 18.83 3.24 -8.56
N MET A 93 18.27 2.04 -8.38
CA MET A 93 18.44 1.25 -7.16
C MET A 93 19.89 0.79 -6.98
N GLY A 94 20.55 0.39 -8.07
CA GLY A 94 21.99 0.06 -8.06
C GLY A 94 22.84 1.22 -7.54
N ARG A 95 22.51 2.45 -7.95
CA ARG A 95 23.18 3.66 -7.47
C ARG A 95 22.87 3.94 -5.99
N ILE A 96 21.61 3.87 -5.58
CA ILE A 96 21.16 4.13 -4.20
C ILE A 96 21.78 3.11 -3.23
N LEU A 97 21.76 1.84 -3.60
CA LEU A 97 22.32 0.76 -2.77
C LEU A 97 23.86 0.67 -2.86
N GLY A 98 24.44 1.05 -4.00
CA GLY A 98 25.87 0.99 -4.23
C GLY A 98 26.69 2.15 -3.68
N THR A 99 26.08 3.34 -3.51
CA THR A 99 26.78 4.53 -3.02
C THR A 99 26.85 4.65 -1.50
N GLY A 100 26.19 3.76 -0.75
CA GLY A 100 26.10 3.86 0.71
C GLY A 100 26.59 2.64 1.48
N ALA A 101 27.05 1.57 0.85
CA ALA A 101 27.21 0.32 1.54
C ALA A 101 28.55 -0.38 1.29
N GLN A 102 29.45 -0.16 2.18
CA GLN A 102 30.44 -1.18 2.56
C GLN A 102 29.82 -2.18 3.55
N GLY A 103 28.55 -2.55 3.33
CA GLY A 103 27.80 -3.48 4.19
C GLY A 103 26.45 -3.85 3.55
N PRO A 104 25.73 -4.86 4.05
CA PRO A 104 24.40 -5.15 3.58
C PRO A 104 23.53 -3.89 3.72
N ALA A 105 22.81 -3.51 2.67
CA ALA A 105 21.91 -2.35 2.68
C ALA A 105 20.90 -2.52 3.82
N THR A 106 21.12 -1.86 4.94
CA THR A 106 20.35 -2.08 6.16
C THR A 106 19.02 -1.32 6.10
N ALA A 107 19.01 -0.17 5.44
CA ALA A 107 17.80 0.63 5.22
C ALA A 107 18.05 1.71 4.17
N ILE A 108 16.99 2.07 3.46
CA ILE A 108 16.97 3.19 2.51
C ILE A 108 16.58 4.44 3.29
N THR A 109 17.38 5.50 3.16
CA THR A 109 17.12 6.78 3.82
C THR A 109 16.07 7.61 3.05
N PRO A 110 15.39 8.57 3.71
CA PRO A 110 14.45 9.47 3.03
C PRO A 110 15.07 10.24 1.87
N ALA A 111 16.34 10.67 1.99
CA ALA A 111 17.06 11.37 0.95
C ALA A 111 17.33 10.48 -0.28
N GLN A 112 17.62 9.20 -0.07
CA GLN A 112 17.78 8.21 -1.14
C GLN A 112 16.43 7.90 -1.79
N ALA A 113 15.38 7.72 -1.00
CA ALA A 113 14.03 7.44 -1.48
C ALA A 113 13.46 8.59 -2.33
N ALA A 114 13.82 9.83 -2.03
CA ALA A 114 13.42 11.00 -2.82
C ALA A 114 13.97 11.00 -4.25
N GLN A 115 15.03 10.25 -4.54
CA GLN A 115 15.62 10.11 -5.88
C GLN A 115 14.89 9.08 -6.74
N VAL A 116 14.01 8.27 -6.17
CA VAL A 116 13.24 7.25 -6.89
C VAL A 116 11.99 7.88 -7.49
N SER A 117 11.79 7.69 -8.79
CA SER A 117 10.59 8.19 -9.46
C SER A 117 9.37 7.27 -9.24
N PRO A 118 8.14 7.79 -9.38
CA PRO A 118 6.93 6.95 -9.33
C PRO A 118 6.91 5.82 -10.37
N SER A 119 7.55 6.00 -11.52
CA SER A 119 7.67 4.96 -12.55
C SER A 119 8.64 3.85 -12.14
N ASP A 120 9.75 4.20 -11.50
CA ASP A 120 10.71 3.22 -11.01
C ASP A 120 10.08 2.34 -9.93
N ILE A 121 9.40 2.97 -8.95
CA ILE A 121 8.74 2.20 -7.89
C ILE A 121 7.59 1.35 -8.42
N SER A 122 6.89 1.79 -9.47
CA SER A 122 5.86 0.99 -10.14
C SER A 122 6.42 -0.32 -10.68
N SER A 123 7.57 -0.26 -11.34
CA SER A 123 8.27 -1.43 -11.87
C SER A 123 8.82 -2.32 -10.76
N ILE A 124 9.38 -1.71 -9.72
CA ILE A 124 9.91 -2.41 -8.53
C ILE A 124 8.78 -3.15 -7.80
N ALA A 125 7.64 -2.51 -7.56
CA ALA A 125 6.50 -3.12 -6.88
C ALA A 125 5.90 -4.28 -7.68
N ALA A 126 5.80 -4.16 -9.00
CA ALA A 126 5.36 -5.24 -9.87
C ALA A 126 6.31 -6.44 -9.83
N SER A 127 7.63 -6.19 -9.83
CA SER A 127 8.64 -7.25 -9.69
C SER A 127 8.61 -7.89 -8.31
N ALA A 128 8.40 -7.10 -7.26
CA ALA A 128 8.28 -7.59 -5.90
C ALA A 128 7.06 -8.52 -5.73
N GLU A 129 5.93 -8.16 -6.32
CA GLU A 129 4.71 -8.98 -6.31
C GLU A 129 4.93 -10.33 -6.98
N GLN A 130 5.68 -10.36 -8.09
CA GLN A 130 6.02 -11.62 -8.78
C GLN A 130 7.00 -12.46 -7.98
N HIS A 131 7.88 -11.85 -7.20
CA HIS A 131 8.88 -12.53 -6.39
C HIS A 131 8.28 -13.09 -5.10
N ASP A 132 7.48 -12.29 -4.42
CA ASP A 132 6.81 -12.63 -3.15
C ASP A 132 5.46 -11.93 -3.03
N GLY A 133 4.37 -12.67 -3.24
CA GLY A 133 3.01 -12.15 -3.13
C GLY A 133 2.66 -11.59 -1.73
N SER A 134 3.43 -11.93 -0.69
CA SER A 134 3.23 -11.39 0.67
C SER A 134 3.57 -9.90 0.78
N ILE A 135 4.27 -9.34 -0.22
CA ILE A 135 4.57 -7.90 -0.27
C ILE A 135 3.30 -7.06 -0.25
N VAL A 136 2.21 -7.54 -0.84
CA VAL A 136 0.92 -6.83 -0.85
C VAL A 136 0.39 -6.65 0.58
N ASP A 137 0.52 -7.68 1.43
CA ASP A 137 0.10 -7.61 2.83
C ASP A 137 0.99 -6.66 3.65
N ARG A 138 2.29 -6.66 3.38
CA ARG A 138 3.24 -5.73 4.00
C ARG A 138 2.94 -4.29 3.63
N LEU A 139 2.78 -4.01 2.34
CA LEU A 139 2.40 -2.68 1.84
C LEU A 139 1.03 -2.26 2.36
N GLY A 140 0.05 -3.19 2.40
CA GLY A 140 -1.26 -2.94 3.01
C GLY A 140 -1.15 -2.51 4.47
N SER A 141 -0.32 -3.20 5.24
CA SER A 141 -0.05 -2.87 6.66
C SER A 141 0.66 -1.53 6.81
N PHE A 142 1.60 -1.23 5.93
CA PHE A 142 2.30 0.06 5.90
C PHE A 142 1.33 1.21 5.60
N TYR A 143 0.51 1.09 4.55
CA TYR A 143 -0.45 2.14 4.19
C TYR A 143 -1.60 2.27 5.20
N ALA A 144 -1.95 1.21 5.93
CA ALA A 144 -2.92 1.29 7.02
C ALA A 144 -2.48 2.25 8.15
N GLN A 145 -1.18 2.46 8.32
CA GLN A 145 -0.63 3.46 9.24
C GLN A 145 -0.67 4.89 8.67
N HIS A 146 -0.99 5.03 7.38
CA HIS A 146 -1.07 6.29 6.65
C HIS A 146 -2.42 6.45 5.94
N PRO A 147 -3.54 6.54 6.69
CA PRO A 147 -4.90 6.54 6.12
C PRO A 147 -5.13 7.69 5.13
N THR A 148 -4.43 8.80 5.28
CA THR A 148 -4.48 9.92 4.33
C THR A 148 -4.03 9.52 2.93
N LEU A 149 -3.00 8.67 2.82
CA LEU A 149 -2.56 8.14 1.52
C LEU A 149 -3.57 7.14 0.94
N VAL A 150 -4.18 6.32 1.79
CA VAL A 150 -5.20 5.35 1.34
C VAL A 150 -6.39 6.07 0.69
N LYS A 151 -6.77 7.24 1.18
CA LYS A 151 -7.83 8.06 0.58
C LYS A 151 -7.54 8.47 -0.87
N THR A 152 -6.27 8.62 -1.22
CA THR A 152 -5.87 8.98 -2.60
C THR A 152 -6.11 7.86 -3.62
N LEU A 153 -6.38 6.63 -3.16
CA LEU A 153 -6.77 5.52 -4.01
C LEU A 153 -8.15 5.70 -4.67
N GLY A 154 -8.96 6.62 -4.14
CA GLY A 154 -10.27 6.93 -4.67
C GLY A 154 -11.40 6.05 -4.11
N VAL A 155 -12.63 6.45 -4.44
CA VAL A 155 -13.87 5.90 -3.86
C VAL A 155 -14.01 4.38 -4.08
N ALA A 156 -13.65 3.88 -5.26
CA ALA A 156 -13.77 2.46 -5.59
C ALA A 156 -12.85 1.59 -4.71
N ALA A 157 -11.61 2.02 -4.52
CA ALA A 157 -10.65 1.32 -3.66
C ALA A 157 -11.06 1.38 -2.19
N LEU A 158 -11.51 2.54 -1.70
CA LEU A 158 -12.03 2.67 -0.33
C LEU A 158 -13.25 1.80 -0.09
N GLY A 159 -14.15 1.70 -1.07
CA GLY A 159 -15.28 0.77 -1.03
C GLY A 159 -14.83 -0.69 -0.90
N ALA A 160 -13.79 -1.08 -1.64
CA ALA A 160 -13.19 -2.42 -1.55
C ALA A 160 -12.54 -2.68 -0.17
N VAL A 161 -11.84 -1.71 0.40
CA VAL A 161 -11.29 -1.80 1.77
C VAL A 161 -12.41 -2.07 2.78
N MET A 162 -13.47 -1.25 2.76
CA MET A 162 -14.58 -1.35 3.71
C MET A 162 -15.38 -2.65 3.52
N SER A 163 -15.60 -3.08 2.28
CA SER A 163 -16.28 -4.34 1.97
C SER A 163 -15.55 -5.56 2.54
N HIS A 164 -14.22 -5.61 2.40
CA HIS A 164 -13.41 -6.70 2.94
C HIS A 164 -13.37 -6.70 4.47
N MET A 165 -13.34 -5.53 5.08
CA MET A 165 -13.40 -5.42 6.54
C MET A 165 -14.76 -5.89 7.09
N GLY A 166 -15.86 -5.58 6.39
CA GLY A 166 -17.20 -6.05 6.76
C GLY A 166 -17.38 -7.56 6.63
N GLY A 167 -16.74 -8.17 5.64
CA GLY A 167 -16.78 -9.62 5.43
C GLY A 167 -15.99 -10.43 6.46
N SER A 168 -14.89 -9.89 6.97
CA SER A 168 -14.02 -10.57 7.94
C SER A 168 -14.62 -10.71 9.35
N GLN A 169 -15.67 -9.95 9.67
CA GLN A 169 -16.32 -9.99 10.99
C GLN A 169 -17.48 -10.99 11.09
N ARG A 170 -17.72 -11.77 10.03
CA ARG A 170 -18.82 -12.77 10.00
C ARG A 170 -18.41 -14.17 10.47
N MET A 171 -17.16 -14.34 10.93
CA MET A 171 -16.72 -15.63 11.53
C MET A 171 -16.61 -15.53 13.04
#